data_19e7bc822b3950142818ac9cfc0d250c
#
_entry.id   19e7bc822b3950142818ac9cfc0d250c
#
_cell.length_a   1.000
_cell.length_b   1.000
_cell.length_c   1.000
_cell.angle_alpha   90.00
_cell.angle_beta   90.00
_cell.angle_gamma   90.00
#
_symmetry.space_group_name_H-M   'P 1'
#
loop_
_entity.id
_entity.type
_entity.pdbx_description
1 polymer ?
#
loop_
_entity_poly.entity_id
_entity_poly.type
_entity_poly.pdbx_seq_one_letter_code
_entity_poly.pdbx_strand_id
1 'polypeptide(L)'
;MSSRIDFTSGSVPRALIHFALPVMFALFLQAMYGTVDLLIVGQFASSTDVSAVATGSQIMQTVTNLISSLATGTTVLLGQKIGQKKPSEGGKIAGASLILFALIGIAFSLLLTLGAAPLSRAMNAPEAAFLKTVHYLSICGGGALIMIFYNLIGGLFRGMGDSRTPFIAVAIACVSNIVLDLLMVAVFSFGAAGAALATVLSQAISVLVSYHLISNRPLPFAMTRAHVTFHKETIKRILSLGIPLAVQDLFVGLSFLIILAIANSLGVNASAGVGVSEKICGFIMLVSAAFMQSMAAFTAQNKGAGRM
;
A
#
# COMPACT_ATOMS: atom_id res chain seq x y z
N MET A 1 23.75 -0.33 13.64
CA MET A 1 23.04 -1.56 14.09
C MET A 1 22.16 -2.05 12.96
N SER A 2 22.21 -3.32 12.58
CA SER A 2 21.35 -3.90 11.54
C SER A 2 19.90 -3.80 12.01
N SER A 3 19.03 -3.14 11.24
CA SER A 3 17.57 -3.06 11.51
C SER A 3 16.85 -4.37 11.18
N ARG A 4 17.59 -5.37 10.67
CA ARG A 4 17.05 -6.65 10.21
C ARG A 4 16.94 -7.64 11.33
N ILE A 5 15.79 -8.32 11.38
CA ILE A 5 15.52 -9.42 12.30
C ILE A 5 15.78 -10.73 11.57
N ASP A 6 16.59 -11.57 12.17
CA ASP A 6 16.78 -12.97 11.75
C ASP A 6 15.67 -13.80 12.41
N PHE A 7 14.68 -14.18 11.62
CA PHE A 7 13.56 -14.98 12.11
C PHE A 7 13.93 -16.46 12.30
N THR A 8 15.13 -16.88 11.88
CA THR A 8 15.57 -18.26 12.00
C THR A 8 16.29 -18.55 13.32
N SER A 9 16.47 -17.53 14.19
CA SER A 9 17.18 -17.66 15.45
C SER A 9 16.50 -16.90 16.58
N GLY A 10 16.63 -17.36 17.80
CA GLY A 10 16.14 -16.71 19.00
C GLY A 10 14.66 -17.00 19.35
N SER A 11 14.07 -16.15 20.18
CA SER A 11 12.68 -16.28 20.67
C SER A 11 11.67 -15.81 19.63
N VAL A 12 10.80 -16.71 19.18
CA VAL A 12 9.74 -16.45 18.19
C VAL A 12 8.82 -15.30 18.60
N PRO A 13 8.23 -15.26 19.83
CA PRO A 13 7.36 -14.17 20.20
C PRO A 13 8.05 -12.81 20.18
N ARG A 14 9.29 -12.74 20.69
CA ARG A 14 10.06 -11.50 20.71
C ARG A 14 10.37 -11.00 19.29
N ALA A 15 10.76 -11.88 18.37
CA ALA A 15 11.04 -11.53 16.99
C ALA A 15 9.77 -11.02 16.28
N LEU A 16 8.64 -11.71 16.45
CA LEU A 16 7.36 -11.33 15.87
C LEU A 16 6.85 -9.99 16.40
N ILE A 17 6.84 -9.76 17.72
CA ILE A 17 6.39 -8.50 18.29
C ILE A 17 7.29 -7.35 17.83
N HIS A 18 8.60 -7.54 17.86
CA HIS A 18 9.56 -6.51 17.46
C HIS A 18 9.44 -6.13 15.98
N PHE A 19 9.03 -7.07 15.14
CA PHE A 19 8.76 -6.83 13.71
C PHE A 19 7.36 -6.25 13.48
N ALA A 20 6.34 -6.76 14.18
CA ALA A 20 4.96 -6.35 14.00
C ALA A 20 4.68 -4.92 14.48
N LEU A 21 5.36 -4.45 15.53
CA LEU A 21 5.15 -3.09 16.07
C LEU A 21 5.42 -1.99 15.02
N PRO A 22 6.58 -1.94 14.34
CA PRO A 22 6.78 -0.94 13.28
C PRO A 22 5.78 -1.08 12.13
N VAL A 23 5.39 -2.32 11.76
CA VAL A 23 4.37 -2.55 10.72
C VAL A 23 3.03 -2.01 11.15
N MET A 24 2.62 -2.26 12.39
CA MET A 24 1.36 -1.76 12.95
C MET A 24 1.33 -0.23 12.97
N PHE A 25 2.41 0.41 13.44
CA PHE A 25 2.50 1.87 13.43
C PHE A 25 2.50 2.44 12.01
N ALA A 26 3.13 1.76 11.04
CA ALA A 26 3.06 2.16 9.64
C ALA A 26 1.64 2.12 9.10
N LEU A 27 0.90 1.04 9.35
CA LEU A 27 -0.51 0.91 8.94
C LEU A 27 -1.40 1.95 9.63
N PHE A 28 -1.17 2.21 10.92
CA PHE A 28 -1.87 3.25 11.66
C PHE A 28 -1.63 4.64 11.06
N LEU A 29 -0.38 5.00 10.76
CA LEU A 29 -0.06 6.26 10.09
C LEU A 29 -0.71 6.37 8.71
N GLN A 30 -0.75 5.27 7.94
CA GLN A 30 -1.44 5.24 6.65
C GLN A 30 -2.95 5.48 6.78
N ALA A 31 -3.59 4.88 7.78
CA ALA A 31 -5.01 5.14 8.06
C ALA A 31 -5.25 6.58 8.51
N MET A 32 -4.34 7.12 9.34
CA MET A 32 -4.42 8.48 9.85
C MET A 32 -4.27 9.53 8.75
N TYR A 33 -3.27 9.41 7.87
CA TYR A 33 -3.09 10.45 6.86
C TYR A 33 -4.26 10.52 5.88
N GLY A 34 -4.88 9.40 5.50
CA GLY A 34 -6.09 9.41 4.67
C GLY A 34 -7.29 10.11 5.35
N THR A 35 -7.36 10.04 6.69
CA THR A 35 -8.36 10.78 7.47
C THR A 35 -8.02 12.27 7.55
N VAL A 36 -6.76 12.62 7.76
CA VAL A 36 -6.28 14.01 7.83
C VAL A 36 -6.44 14.71 6.48
N ASP A 37 -6.18 14.01 5.37
CA ASP A 37 -6.41 14.49 4.00
C ASP A 37 -7.87 14.98 3.83
N LEU A 38 -8.86 14.13 4.21
CA LEU A 38 -10.28 14.51 4.19
C LEU A 38 -10.61 15.66 5.14
N LEU A 39 -9.98 15.74 6.30
CA LEU A 39 -10.19 16.84 7.25
C LEU A 39 -9.67 18.17 6.69
N ILE A 40 -8.49 18.18 6.09
CA ILE A 40 -7.90 19.40 5.48
C ILE A 40 -8.79 19.86 4.31
N VAL A 41 -9.17 18.95 3.42
CA VAL A 41 -10.08 19.28 2.32
C VAL A 41 -11.43 19.77 2.83
N GLY A 42 -11.97 19.14 3.89
CA GLY A 42 -13.23 19.55 4.53
C GLY A 42 -13.18 20.93 5.16
N GLN A 43 -12.03 21.35 5.68
CA GLN A 43 -11.86 22.65 6.34
C GLN A 43 -11.59 23.79 5.34
N PHE A 44 -10.86 23.53 4.25
CA PHE A 44 -10.32 24.57 3.37
C PHE A 44 -10.88 24.54 1.95
N ALA A 45 -11.65 23.52 1.57
CA ALA A 45 -12.20 23.38 0.23
C ALA A 45 -13.75 23.24 0.25
N SER A 46 -14.36 23.07 -0.91
CA SER A 46 -15.82 22.96 -1.02
C SER A 46 -16.32 21.54 -0.68
N SER A 47 -17.61 21.43 -0.36
CA SER A 47 -18.26 20.12 -0.15
C SER A 47 -18.14 19.18 -1.37
N THR A 48 -18.09 19.75 -2.58
CA THR A 48 -17.85 18.97 -3.82
C THR A 48 -16.44 18.44 -3.90
N ASP A 49 -15.44 19.15 -3.35
CA ASP A 49 -14.07 18.66 -3.23
C ASP A 49 -13.98 17.52 -2.23
N VAL A 50 -14.62 17.63 -1.08
CA VAL A 50 -14.72 16.56 -0.07
C VAL A 50 -15.32 15.29 -0.69
N SER A 51 -16.44 15.43 -1.42
CA SER A 51 -17.07 14.30 -2.11
C SER A 51 -16.16 13.67 -3.16
N ALA A 52 -15.43 14.49 -3.91
CA ALA A 52 -14.48 14.02 -4.92
C ALA A 52 -13.31 13.25 -4.30
N VAL A 53 -12.70 13.77 -3.21
CA VAL A 53 -11.63 13.10 -2.49
C VAL A 53 -12.15 11.81 -1.84
N ALA A 54 -13.32 11.83 -1.20
CA ALA A 54 -13.90 10.64 -0.58
C ALA A 54 -14.11 9.50 -1.60
N THR A 55 -14.72 9.83 -2.75
CA THR A 55 -14.98 8.84 -3.82
C THR A 55 -13.66 8.36 -4.47
N GLY A 56 -12.78 9.31 -4.80
CA GLY A 56 -11.51 9.01 -5.45
C GLY A 56 -10.56 8.20 -4.56
N SER A 57 -10.44 8.55 -3.29
CA SER A 57 -9.59 7.84 -2.33
C SER A 57 -10.09 6.42 -2.06
N GLN A 58 -11.40 6.15 -2.11
CA GLN A 58 -11.96 4.80 -1.99
C GLN A 58 -11.48 3.89 -3.14
N ILE A 59 -11.48 4.40 -4.37
CA ILE A 59 -10.95 3.67 -5.54
C ILE A 59 -9.44 3.43 -5.36
N MET A 60 -8.70 4.47 -4.98
CA MET A 60 -7.25 4.38 -4.79
C MET A 60 -6.88 3.43 -3.64
N GLN A 61 -7.67 3.37 -2.57
CA GLN A 61 -7.48 2.43 -1.47
C GLN A 61 -7.64 0.99 -1.95
N THR A 62 -8.65 0.71 -2.78
CA THR A 62 -8.85 -0.62 -3.37
C THR A 62 -7.66 -1.04 -4.23
N VAL A 63 -7.18 -0.14 -5.09
CA VAL A 63 -5.98 -0.39 -5.92
C VAL A 63 -4.75 -0.64 -5.03
N THR A 64 -4.55 0.18 -3.99
CA THR A 64 -3.42 0.05 -3.06
C THR A 64 -3.45 -1.28 -2.32
N ASN A 65 -4.62 -1.74 -1.87
CA ASN A 65 -4.77 -3.04 -1.21
C ASN A 65 -4.40 -4.19 -2.15
N LEU A 66 -4.89 -4.17 -3.40
CA LEU A 66 -4.53 -5.17 -4.42
C LEU A 66 -3.01 -5.22 -4.66
N ILE A 67 -2.38 -4.06 -4.82
CA ILE A 67 -0.94 -3.96 -5.05
C ILE A 67 -0.14 -4.43 -3.83
N SER A 68 -0.59 -4.09 -2.61
CA SER A 68 0.06 -4.54 -1.37
C SER A 68 0.01 -6.06 -1.22
N SER A 69 -1.12 -6.67 -1.56
CA SER A 69 -1.30 -8.13 -1.55
C SER A 69 -0.42 -8.82 -2.59
N LEU A 70 -0.32 -8.28 -3.80
CA LEU A 70 0.63 -8.74 -4.81
C LEU A 70 2.08 -8.59 -4.34
N ALA A 71 2.43 -7.48 -3.70
CA ALA A 71 3.76 -7.24 -3.15
C ALA A 71 4.12 -8.23 -2.03
N THR A 72 3.12 -8.76 -1.31
CA THR A 72 3.33 -9.83 -0.32
C THR A 72 3.87 -11.11 -0.98
N GLY A 73 3.50 -11.41 -2.24
CA GLY A 73 4.12 -12.48 -3.02
C GLY A 73 5.65 -12.31 -3.17
N THR A 74 6.10 -11.08 -3.43
CA THR A 74 7.54 -10.75 -3.45
C THR A 74 8.17 -10.90 -2.06
N THR A 75 7.48 -10.41 -1.00
CA THR A 75 7.92 -10.54 0.40
C THR A 75 8.19 -12.01 0.76
N VAL A 76 7.25 -12.89 0.45
CA VAL A 76 7.34 -14.32 0.76
C VAL A 76 8.45 -14.99 -0.05
N LEU A 77 8.52 -14.75 -1.36
CA LEU A 77 9.54 -15.39 -2.19
C LEU A 77 10.96 -14.95 -1.81
N LEU A 78 11.15 -13.65 -1.56
CA LEU A 78 12.42 -13.10 -1.11
C LEU A 78 12.80 -13.64 0.27
N GLY A 79 11.86 -13.66 1.23
CA GLY A 79 12.07 -14.22 2.55
C GLY A 79 12.49 -15.68 2.52
N GLN A 80 11.88 -16.51 1.67
CA GLN A 80 12.29 -17.92 1.49
C GLN A 80 13.74 -18.02 1.02
N LYS A 81 14.19 -17.18 0.08
CA LYS A 81 15.58 -17.24 -0.42
C LYS A 81 16.60 -16.75 0.59
N ILE A 82 16.25 -15.76 1.38
CA ILE A 82 17.07 -15.31 2.52
C ILE A 82 17.20 -16.43 3.54
N GLY A 83 16.10 -17.07 3.92
CA GLY A 83 16.12 -18.23 4.83
C GLY A 83 16.95 -19.40 4.30
N GLN A 84 16.95 -19.63 2.99
CA GLN A 84 17.81 -20.63 2.33
C GLN A 84 19.30 -20.25 2.32
N LYS A 85 19.66 -19.07 2.80
CA LYS A 85 21.03 -18.52 2.72
C LYS A 85 21.56 -18.45 1.27
N LYS A 86 20.66 -18.15 0.31
CA LYS A 86 20.99 -17.98 -1.12
C LYS A 86 20.88 -16.52 -1.54
N PRO A 87 21.81 -15.65 -1.12
CA PRO A 87 21.73 -14.22 -1.36
C PRO A 87 21.80 -13.86 -2.86
N SER A 88 22.45 -14.67 -3.68
CA SER A 88 22.53 -14.46 -5.14
C SER A 88 21.18 -14.52 -5.85
N GLU A 89 20.20 -15.24 -5.30
CA GLU A 89 18.86 -15.31 -5.86
C GLU A 89 17.99 -14.10 -5.44
N GLY A 90 18.33 -13.41 -4.34
CA GLY A 90 17.62 -12.23 -3.87
C GLY A 90 17.62 -11.08 -4.89
N GLY A 91 18.77 -10.84 -5.54
CA GLY A 91 18.88 -9.83 -6.61
C GLY A 91 17.98 -10.13 -7.80
N LYS A 92 17.89 -11.42 -8.22
CA LYS A 92 16.98 -11.84 -9.31
C LYS A 92 15.52 -11.63 -8.96
N ILE A 93 15.12 -11.90 -7.71
CA ILE A 93 13.75 -11.70 -7.25
C ILE A 93 13.43 -10.20 -7.23
N ALA A 94 14.30 -9.37 -6.65
CA ALA A 94 14.13 -7.94 -6.61
C ALA A 94 14.02 -7.35 -8.02
N GLY A 95 14.93 -7.74 -8.93
CA GLY A 95 14.91 -7.28 -10.31
C GLY A 95 13.67 -7.72 -11.10
N ALA A 96 13.25 -8.98 -10.98
CA ALA A 96 12.02 -9.47 -11.61
C ALA A 96 10.77 -8.77 -11.03
N SER A 97 10.76 -8.49 -9.72
CA SER A 97 9.69 -7.73 -9.08
C SER A 97 9.61 -6.29 -9.60
N LEU A 98 10.74 -5.62 -9.79
CA LEU A 98 10.77 -4.27 -10.36
C LEU A 98 10.12 -4.23 -11.75
N ILE A 99 10.44 -5.20 -12.63
CA ILE A 99 9.83 -5.28 -13.96
C ILE A 99 8.34 -5.58 -13.87
N LEU A 100 7.95 -6.59 -13.07
CA LEU A 100 6.55 -6.96 -12.90
C LEU A 100 5.72 -5.77 -12.43
N PHE A 101 6.17 -5.10 -11.36
CA PHE A 101 5.45 -3.98 -10.77
C PHE A 101 5.52 -2.70 -11.64
N ALA A 102 6.57 -2.53 -12.47
CA ALA A 102 6.58 -1.49 -13.49
C ALA A 102 5.49 -1.73 -14.54
N LEU A 103 5.35 -2.95 -15.05
CA LEU A 103 4.29 -3.31 -16.01
C LEU A 103 2.90 -3.14 -15.40
N ILE A 104 2.71 -3.61 -14.18
CA ILE A 104 1.46 -3.41 -13.44
C ILE A 104 1.20 -1.91 -13.23
N GLY A 105 2.23 -1.13 -12.88
CA GLY A 105 2.14 0.32 -12.67
C GLY A 105 1.72 1.08 -13.92
N ILE A 106 2.31 0.74 -15.06
CA ILE A 106 1.92 1.30 -16.36
C ILE A 106 0.46 0.95 -16.67
N ALA A 107 0.07 -0.32 -16.48
CA ALA A 107 -1.29 -0.77 -16.74
C ALA A 107 -2.31 -0.04 -15.86
N PHE A 108 -2.05 0.09 -14.55
CA PHE A 108 -2.92 0.84 -13.63
C PHE A 108 -2.90 2.35 -13.92
N SER A 109 -1.76 2.92 -14.29
CA SER A 109 -1.67 4.33 -14.68
C SER A 109 -2.58 4.61 -15.88
N LEU A 110 -2.51 3.79 -16.93
CA LEU A 110 -3.39 3.91 -18.09
C LEU A 110 -4.86 3.67 -17.72
N LEU A 111 -5.15 2.62 -16.94
CA LEU A 111 -6.51 2.28 -16.50
C LEU A 111 -7.14 3.42 -15.70
N LEU A 112 -6.44 3.96 -14.71
CA LEU A 112 -6.95 5.02 -13.83
C LEU A 112 -7.04 6.36 -14.54
N THR A 113 -6.10 6.69 -15.43
CA THR A 113 -6.12 7.97 -16.15
C THR A 113 -7.17 7.97 -17.26
N LEU A 114 -7.19 6.94 -18.11
CA LEU A 114 -8.15 6.83 -19.22
C LEU A 114 -9.54 6.38 -18.71
N GLY A 115 -9.57 5.57 -17.66
CA GLY A 115 -10.78 5.05 -17.02
C GLY A 115 -11.36 5.94 -15.93
N ALA A 116 -10.79 7.13 -15.66
CA ALA A 116 -11.23 8.00 -14.55
C ALA A 116 -12.72 8.34 -14.64
N ALA A 117 -13.21 8.73 -15.81
CA ALA A 117 -14.62 9.07 -16.00
C ALA A 117 -15.57 7.86 -15.84
N PRO A 118 -15.36 6.70 -16.51
CA PRO A 118 -16.21 5.53 -16.28
C PRO A 118 -16.14 5.00 -14.85
N LEU A 119 -14.98 5.04 -14.19
CA LEU A 119 -14.85 4.65 -12.78
C LEU A 119 -15.64 5.59 -11.85
N SER A 120 -15.57 6.91 -12.09
CA SER A 120 -16.35 7.89 -11.33
C SER A 120 -17.86 7.67 -11.50
N ARG A 121 -18.33 7.32 -12.71
CA ARG A 121 -19.72 6.97 -12.96
C ARG A 121 -20.13 5.68 -12.25
N ALA A 122 -19.29 4.65 -12.33
CA ALA A 122 -19.55 3.37 -11.67
C ALA A 122 -19.65 3.51 -10.14
N MET A 123 -18.94 4.46 -9.55
CA MET A 123 -19.02 4.80 -8.13
C MET A 123 -20.18 5.75 -7.80
N ASN A 124 -21.04 6.08 -8.76
CA ASN A 124 -22.14 7.05 -8.59
C ASN A 124 -21.66 8.39 -8.01
N ALA A 125 -20.50 8.90 -8.48
CA ALA A 125 -20.02 10.20 -8.04
C ALA A 125 -21.11 11.27 -8.30
N PRO A 126 -21.45 12.13 -7.30
CA PRO A 126 -22.44 13.16 -7.48
C PRO A 126 -22.10 14.07 -8.67
N GLU A 127 -23.10 14.48 -9.45
CA GLU A 127 -22.89 15.26 -10.67
C GLU A 127 -22.05 16.52 -10.43
N ALA A 128 -22.34 17.24 -9.33
CA ALA A 128 -21.59 18.43 -8.92
C ALA A 128 -20.10 18.16 -8.56
N ALA A 129 -19.75 16.92 -8.18
CA ALA A 129 -18.39 16.51 -7.83
C ALA A 129 -17.70 15.68 -8.94
N PHE A 130 -18.45 15.33 -10.00
CA PHE A 130 -18.00 14.36 -11.01
C PHE A 130 -16.67 14.76 -11.66
N LEU A 131 -16.56 15.97 -12.18
CA LEU A 131 -15.32 16.43 -12.84
C LEU A 131 -14.14 16.50 -11.86
N LYS A 132 -14.39 16.89 -10.61
CA LYS A 132 -13.35 16.90 -9.56
C LYS A 132 -12.87 15.50 -9.22
N THR A 133 -13.79 14.51 -9.16
CA THR A 133 -13.46 13.10 -8.97
C THR A 133 -12.62 12.55 -10.14
N VAL A 134 -13.01 12.90 -11.36
CA VAL A 134 -12.24 12.53 -12.57
C VAL A 134 -10.83 13.12 -12.52
N HIS A 135 -10.68 14.40 -12.17
CA HIS A 135 -9.36 15.03 -12.03
C HIS A 135 -8.53 14.38 -10.93
N TYR A 136 -9.12 14.12 -9.77
CA TYR A 136 -8.46 13.42 -8.66
C TYR A 136 -7.90 12.06 -9.12
N LEU A 137 -8.75 11.23 -9.76
CA LEU A 137 -8.36 9.91 -10.24
C LEU A 137 -7.31 9.99 -11.36
N SER A 138 -7.40 10.98 -12.25
CA SER A 138 -6.41 11.16 -13.32
C SER A 138 -5.04 11.54 -12.78
N ILE A 139 -4.98 12.39 -11.76
CA ILE A 139 -3.73 12.78 -11.09
C ILE A 139 -3.12 11.56 -10.36
N CYS A 140 -3.94 10.86 -9.56
CA CYS A 140 -3.49 9.63 -8.89
C CYS A 140 -3.10 8.55 -9.90
N GLY A 141 -3.83 8.43 -11.01
CA GLY A 141 -3.49 7.53 -12.12
C GLY A 141 -2.15 7.86 -12.75
N GLY A 142 -1.88 9.13 -13.03
CA GLY A 142 -0.56 9.59 -13.49
C GLY A 142 0.57 9.24 -12.51
N GLY A 143 0.29 9.27 -11.20
CA GLY A 143 1.20 8.89 -10.13
C GLY A 143 1.18 7.41 -9.74
N ALA A 144 0.34 6.57 -10.35
CA ALA A 144 0.14 5.18 -9.93
C ALA A 144 1.43 4.35 -9.93
N LEU A 145 2.32 4.60 -10.88
CA LEU A 145 3.63 3.93 -10.91
C LEU A 145 4.43 4.19 -9.64
N ILE A 146 4.44 5.42 -9.12
CA ILE A 146 5.13 5.81 -7.89
C ILE A 146 4.50 5.09 -6.69
N MET A 147 3.16 5.09 -6.63
CA MET A 147 2.39 4.44 -5.55
C MET A 147 2.64 2.93 -5.52
N ILE A 148 2.78 2.31 -6.68
CA ILE A 148 3.06 0.88 -6.82
C ILE A 148 4.49 0.57 -6.39
N PHE A 149 5.48 1.36 -6.78
CA PHE A 149 6.85 1.20 -6.31
C PHE A 149 7.01 1.43 -4.81
N TYR A 150 6.28 2.38 -4.24
CA TYR A 150 6.22 2.58 -2.79
C TYR A 150 5.80 1.29 -2.06
N ASN A 151 4.74 0.62 -2.53
CA ASN A 151 4.26 -0.64 -1.95
C ASN A 151 5.25 -1.81 -2.18
N LEU A 152 5.84 -1.91 -3.37
CA LEU A 152 6.85 -2.92 -3.69
C LEU A 152 8.07 -2.81 -2.79
N ILE A 153 8.60 -1.59 -2.62
CA ILE A 153 9.77 -1.35 -1.77
C ILE A 153 9.47 -1.76 -0.33
N GLY A 154 8.30 -1.41 0.19
CA GLY A 154 7.85 -1.88 1.50
C GLY A 154 7.82 -3.42 1.60
N GLY A 155 7.33 -4.10 0.56
CA GLY A 155 7.32 -5.57 0.46
C GLY A 155 8.71 -6.19 0.44
N LEU A 156 9.64 -5.61 -0.31
CA LEU A 156 11.05 -6.05 -0.36
C LEU A 156 11.72 -5.94 1.01
N PHE A 157 11.56 -4.81 1.71
CA PHE A 157 12.11 -4.65 3.05
C PHE A 157 11.54 -5.65 4.04
N ARG A 158 10.22 -5.87 4.02
CA ARG A 158 9.59 -6.88 4.89
C ARG A 158 10.12 -8.28 4.60
N GLY A 159 10.31 -8.65 3.33
CA GLY A 159 10.94 -9.92 2.94
C GLY A 159 12.36 -10.09 3.47
N MET A 160 13.10 -8.98 3.55
CA MET A 160 14.46 -8.95 4.13
C MET A 160 14.49 -9.01 5.67
N GLY A 161 13.35 -9.02 6.35
CA GLY A 161 13.28 -8.96 7.81
C GLY A 161 13.45 -7.53 8.37
N ASP A 162 13.30 -6.50 7.54
CA ASP A 162 13.37 -5.10 7.97
C ASP A 162 11.96 -4.47 7.94
N SER A 163 11.39 -4.22 9.11
CA SER A 163 10.12 -3.50 9.27
C SER A 163 10.31 -2.03 9.64
N ARG A 164 11.51 -1.63 10.10
CA ARG A 164 11.78 -0.25 10.53
C ARG A 164 11.94 0.70 9.35
N THR A 165 12.62 0.26 8.30
CA THR A 165 12.83 1.10 7.12
C THR A 165 11.51 1.45 6.42
N PRO A 166 10.58 0.50 6.16
CA PRO A 166 9.26 0.84 5.66
C PRO A 166 8.48 1.77 6.60
N PHE A 167 8.55 1.56 7.91
CA PHE A 167 7.90 2.46 8.89
C PHE A 167 8.42 3.90 8.77
N ILE A 168 9.73 4.11 8.69
CA ILE A 168 10.33 5.44 8.53
C ILE A 168 9.86 6.07 7.20
N ALA A 169 9.83 5.28 6.12
CA ALA A 169 9.36 5.75 4.81
C ALA A 169 7.89 6.19 4.85
N VAL A 170 7.02 5.41 5.53
CA VAL A 170 5.61 5.76 5.76
C VAL A 170 5.48 7.03 6.61
N ALA A 171 6.26 7.15 7.69
CA ALA A 171 6.22 8.33 8.56
C ALA A 171 6.60 9.61 7.80
N ILE A 172 7.64 9.54 6.95
CA ILE A 172 8.03 10.65 6.08
C ILE A 172 6.95 10.97 5.07
N ALA A 173 6.35 9.94 4.43
CA ALA A 173 5.22 10.13 3.52
C ALA A 173 4.05 10.84 4.22
N CYS A 174 3.69 10.39 5.44
CA CYS A 174 2.60 10.96 6.22
C CYS A 174 2.83 12.45 6.53
N VAL A 175 4.00 12.80 7.07
CA VAL A 175 4.34 14.19 7.38
C VAL A 175 4.40 15.04 6.12
N SER A 176 5.02 14.54 5.05
CA SER A 176 5.09 15.24 3.76
C SER A 176 3.70 15.44 3.15
N ASN A 177 2.82 14.43 3.24
CA ASN A 177 1.45 14.53 2.75
C ASN A 177 0.68 15.64 3.48
N ILE A 178 0.69 15.66 4.81
CA ILE A 178 0.01 16.69 5.61
C ILE A 178 0.51 18.10 5.25
N VAL A 179 1.83 18.27 5.12
CA VAL A 179 2.41 19.57 4.73
C VAL A 179 2.00 19.97 3.32
N LEU A 180 2.06 19.02 2.38
CA LEU A 180 1.67 19.27 0.99
C LEU A 180 0.17 19.52 0.84
N ASP A 181 -0.69 18.84 1.61
CA ASP A 181 -2.12 19.10 1.64
C ASP A 181 -2.42 20.52 2.12
N LEU A 182 -1.81 20.95 3.23
CA LEU A 182 -1.96 22.33 3.70
C LEU A 182 -1.50 23.33 2.65
N LEU A 183 -0.37 23.09 1.97
CA LEU A 183 0.11 23.97 0.92
C LEU A 183 -0.82 23.96 -0.31
N MET A 184 -1.19 22.78 -0.84
CA MET A 184 -1.94 22.67 -2.08
C MET A 184 -3.41 23.02 -1.90
N VAL A 185 -4.02 22.63 -0.77
CA VAL A 185 -5.45 22.82 -0.51
C VAL A 185 -5.72 24.14 0.19
N ALA A 186 -5.02 24.43 1.31
CA ALA A 186 -5.30 25.64 2.09
C ALA A 186 -4.65 26.90 1.52
N VAL A 187 -3.40 26.82 1.02
CA VAL A 187 -2.68 28.00 0.52
C VAL A 187 -2.99 28.25 -0.96
N PHE A 188 -2.81 27.21 -1.80
CA PHE A 188 -3.00 27.35 -3.26
C PHE A 188 -4.44 27.12 -3.71
N SER A 189 -5.34 26.66 -2.84
CA SER A 189 -6.77 26.46 -3.12
C SER A 189 -7.05 25.52 -4.30
N PHE A 190 -6.21 24.48 -4.49
CA PHE A 190 -6.37 23.50 -5.57
C PHE A 190 -7.46 22.45 -5.27
N GLY A 191 -8.10 22.49 -4.09
CA GLY A 191 -9.19 21.58 -3.71
C GLY A 191 -8.79 20.10 -3.83
N ALA A 192 -9.69 19.30 -4.42
CA ALA A 192 -9.46 17.85 -4.60
C ALA A 192 -8.23 17.52 -5.43
N ALA A 193 -7.90 18.32 -6.45
CA ALA A 193 -6.69 18.12 -7.26
C ALA A 193 -5.42 18.35 -6.42
N GLY A 194 -5.45 19.30 -5.49
CA GLY A 194 -4.36 19.55 -4.53
C GLY A 194 -4.10 18.34 -3.64
N ALA A 195 -5.14 17.74 -3.08
CA ALA A 195 -5.04 16.53 -2.27
C ALA A 195 -4.47 15.32 -3.07
N ALA A 196 -4.91 15.15 -4.32
CA ALA A 196 -4.35 14.11 -5.20
C ALA A 196 -2.85 14.32 -5.45
N LEU A 197 -2.42 15.56 -5.74
CA LEU A 197 -1.02 15.92 -5.96
C LEU A 197 -0.20 15.70 -4.68
N ALA A 198 -0.69 16.12 -3.52
CA ALA A 198 -0.03 15.92 -2.23
C ALA A 198 0.21 14.43 -1.94
N THR A 199 -0.79 13.59 -2.21
CA THR A 199 -0.69 12.13 -2.06
C THR A 199 0.39 11.54 -2.98
N VAL A 200 0.41 11.90 -4.25
CA VAL A 200 1.42 11.39 -5.20
C VAL A 200 2.82 11.88 -4.86
N LEU A 201 2.97 13.17 -4.55
CA LEU A 201 4.27 13.77 -4.22
C LEU A 201 4.84 13.23 -2.91
N SER A 202 4.01 13.04 -1.88
CA SER A 202 4.46 12.47 -0.60
C SER A 202 4.97 11.04 -0.76
N GLN A 203 4.33 10.24 -1.59
CA GLN A 203 4.80 8.89 -1.89
C GLN A 203 6.05 8.91 -2.77
N ALA A 204 6.20 9.86 -3.68
CA ALA A 204 7.44 10.07 -4.44
C ALA A 204 8.62 10.40 -3.50
N ILE A 205 8.41 11.31 -2.54
CA ILE A 205 9.40 11.63 -1.51
C ILE A 205 9.78 10.36 -0.74
N SER A 206 8.80 9.57 -0.32
CA SER A 206 9.04 8.32 0.41
C SER A 206 9.83 7.29 -0.42
N VAL A 207 9.55 7.16 -1.71
CA VAL A 207 10.31 6.28 -2.63
C VAL A 207 11.76 6.77 -2.75
N LEU A 208 11.99 8.07 -2.91
CA LEU A 208 13.33 8.65 -2.98
C LEU A 208 14.12 8.44 -1.68
N VAL A 209 13.48 8.67 -0.53
CA VAL A 209 14.08 8.39 0.78
C VAL A 209 14.41 6.91 0.94
N SER A 210 13.50 6.02 0.56
CA SER A 210 13.73 4.58 0.59
C SER A 210 14.90 4.17 -0.30
N TYR A 211 14.99 4.75 -1.50
CA TYR A 211 16.11 4.54 -2.41
C TYR A 211 17.44 5.00 -1.80
N HIS A 212 17.46 6.20 -1.20
CA HIS A 212 18.66 6.71 -0.50
C HIS A 212 19.08 5.80 0.66
N LEU A 213 18.13 5.33 1.46
CA LEU A 213 18.40 4.39 2.55
C LEU A 213 18.94 3.04 2.05
N ILE A 214 18.46 2.56 0.90
CA ILE A 214 18.98 1.34 0.26
C ILE A 214 20.41 1.54 -0.24
N SER A 215 20.68 2.66 -0.91
CA SER A 215 21.98 2.95 -1.51
C SER A 215 23.10 3.07 -0.46
N ASN A 216 22.74 3.49 0.76
CA ASN A 216 23.70 3.71 1.86
C ASN A 216 23.81 2.50 2.83
N ARG A 217 23.12 1.39 2.56
CA ARG A 217 23.16 0.21 3.44
C ARG A 217 23.48 -1.06 2.66
N PRO A 218 24.30 -1.96 3.20
CA PRO A 218 24.56 -3.25 2.54
C PRO A 218 23.26 -4.06 2.47
N LEU A 219 22.82 -4.38 1.25
CA LEU A 219 21.72 -5.32 1.04
C LEU A 219 22.19 -6.74 1.41
N PRO A 220 21.28 -7.65 1.83
CA PRO A 220 21.62 -9.04 2.09
C PRO A 220 21.93 -9.83 0.80
N PHE A 221 21.84 -9.17 -0.36
CA PHE A 221 22.12 -9.74 -1.68
C PHE A 221 22.72 -8.66 -2.60
N ALA A 222 23.52 -9.10 -3.56
CA ALA A 222 24.02 -8.22 -4.59
C ALA A 222 22.90 -7.88 -5.59
N MET A 223 22.67 -6.58 -5.82
CA MET A 223 21.77 -6.11 -6.86
C MET A 223 22.59 -5.42 -7.95
N THR A 224 22.57 -5.97 -9.15
CA THR A 224 23.23 -5.41 -10.32
C THR A 224 22.19 -5.16 -11.42
N ARG A 225 22.52 -4.31 -12.39
CA ARG A 225 21.65 -4.07 -13.55
C ARG A 225 21.30 -5.37 -14.30
N ALA A 226 22.20 -6.34 -14.31
CA ALA A 226 21.97 -7.65 -14.93
C ALA A 226 20.83 -8.46 -14.25
N HIS A 227 20.50 -8.17 -13.00
CA HIS A 227 19.38 -8.83 -12.31
C HIS A 227 18.01 -8.23 -12.69
N VAL A 228 17.97 -7.02 -13.26
CA VAL A 228 16.72 -6.38 -13.71
C VAL A 228 16.39 -6.94 -15.12
N THR A 229 15.90 -8.17 -15.13
CA THR A 229 15.52 -8.90 -16.35
C THR A 229 14.20 -9.65 -16.13
N PHE A 230 13.52 -9.98 -17.23
CA PHE A 230 12.25 -10.68 -17.19
C PHE A 230 12.46 -12.17 -16.90
N HIS A 231 12.44 -12.54 -15.62
CA HIS A 231 12.53 -13.92 -15.19
C HIS A 231 11.13 -14.56 -15.06
N LYS A 232 10.65 -15.21 -16.12
CA LYS A 232 9.30 -15.79 -16.20
C LYS A 232 8.95 -16.67 -14.99
N GLU A 233 9.85 -17.57 -14.58
CA GLU A 233 9.61 -18.47 -13.44
C GLU A 233 9.50 -17.71 -12.10
N THR A 234 10.32 -16.68 -11.90
CA THR A 234 10.26 -15.84 -10.71
C THR A 234 8.96 -15.04 -10.67
N ILE A 235 8.58 -14.44 -11.80
CA ILE A 235 7.34 -13.68 -11.94
C ILE A 235 6.13 -14.60 -11.69
N LYS A 236 6.11 -15.80 -12.30
CA LYS A 236 5.03 -16.78 -12.09
C LYS A 236 4.90 -17.16 -10.60
N ARG A 237 6.02 -17.33 -9.90
CA ARG A 237 6.00 -17.62 -8.46
C ARG A 237 5.50 -16.45 -7.64
N ILE A 238 5.92 -15.21 -7.93
CA ILE A 238 5.42 -14.01 -7.25
C ILE A 238 3.90 -13.90 -7.42
N LEU A 239 3.41 -14.06 -8.65
CA LEU A 239 1.98 -14.00 -8.95
C LEU A 239 1.21 -15.15 -8.31
N SER A 240 1.74 -16.38 -8.30
CA SER A 240 1.08 -17.53 -7.66
C SER A 240 0.94 -17.38 -6.14
N LEU A 241 1.80 -16.58 -5.50
CA LEU A 241 1.71 -16.26 -4.08
C LEU A 241 0.84 -15.01 -3.83
N GLY A 242 0.94 -14.01 -4.69
CA GLY A 242 0.27 -12.72 -4.50
C GLY A 242 -1.19 -12.70 -4.98
N ILE A 243 -1.52 -13.36 -6.10
CA ILE A 243 -2.89 -13.35 -6.65
C ILE A 243 -3.93 -13.93 -5.67
N PRO A 244 -3.70 -15.08 -5.01
CA PRO A 244 -4.67 -15.58 -4.04
C PRO A 244 -4.96 -14.60 -2.90
N LEU A 245 -3.93 -13.87 -2.42
CA LEU A 245 -4.10 -12.85 -1.39
C LEU A 245 -4.89 -11.65 -1.93
N ALA A 246 -4.61 -11.20 -3.15
CA ALA A 246 -5.33 -10.11 -3.78
C ALA A 246 -6.81 -10.46 -4.00
N VAL A 247 -7.11 -11.69 -4.43
CA VAL A 247 -8.47 -12.20 -4.59
C VAL A 247 -9.18 -12.29 -3.24
N GLN A 248 -8.48 -12.75 -2.19
CA GLN A 248 -9.03 -12.77 -0.82
C GLN A 248 -9.44 -11.36 -0.39
N ASP A 249 -8.59 -10.36 -0.57
CA ASP A 249 -8.89 -8.97 -0.19
C ASP A 249 -10.07 -8.39 -0.97
N LEU A 250 -10.20 -8.74 -2.26
CA LEU A 250 -11.37 -8.38 -3.07
C LEU A 250 -12.66 -8.97 -2.50
N PHE A 251 -12.65 -10.25 -2.12
CA PHE A 251 -13.83 -10.89 -1.52
C PHE A 251 -14.19 -10.31 -0.16
N VAL A 252 -13.19 -9.97 0.66
CA VAL A 252 -13.42 -9.28 1.93
C VAL A 252 -14.08 -7.92 1.69
N GLY A 253 -13.54 -7.12 0.76
CA GLY A 253 -14.12 -5.83 0.39
C GLY A 253 -15.55 -5.95 -0.13
N LEU A 254 -15.81 -6.94 -1.01
CA LEU A 254 -17.15 -7.21 -1.53
C LEU A 254 -18.13 -7.62 -0.42
N SER A 255 -17.68 -8.41 0.57
CA SER A 255 -18.50 -8.79 1.71
C SER A 255 -18.95 -7.58 2.52
N PHE A 256 -18.06 -6.61 2.78
CA PHE A 256 -18.43 -5.37 3.46
C PHE A 256 -19.44 -4.55 2.66
N LEU A 257 -19.29 -4.47 1.33
CA LEU A 257 -20.26 -3.79 0.46
C LEU A 257 -21.65 -4.45 0.52
N ILE A 258 -21.71 -5.78 0.51
CA ILE A 258 -22.98 -6.53 0.63
C ILE A 258 -23.63 -6.28 1.99
N ILE A 259 -22.84 -6.33 3.09
CA ILE A 259 -23.35 -6.05 4.44
C ILE A 259 -23.93 -4.62 4.50
N LEU A 260 -23.22 -3.63 3.94
CA LEU A 260 -23.69 -2.25 3.90
C LEU A 260 -24.96 -2.12 3.06
N ALA A 261 -25.07 -2.80 1.92
CA ALA A 261 -26.27 -2.78 1.08
C ALA A 261 -27.49 -3.37 1.81
N ILE A 262 -27.30 -4.46 2.57
CA ILE A 262 -28.36 -5.03 3.41
C ILE A 262 -28.75 -4.04 4.53
N ALA A 263 -27.77 -3.45 5.20
CA ALA A 263 -28.02 -2.47 6.26
C ALA A 263 -28.81 -1.24 5.74
N ASN A 264 -28.50 -0.78 4.53
CA ASN A 264 -29.22 0.30 3.86
C ASN A 264 -30.68 -0.05 3.61
N SER A 265 -30.98 -1.31 3.27
CA SER A 265 -32.38 -1.76 3.08
C SER A 265 -33.19 -1.83 4.38
N LEU A 266 -32.50 -1.90 5.54
CA LEU A 266 -33.13 -1.89 6.88
C LEU A 266 -33.36 -0.47 7.42
N GLY A 267 -32.94 0.56 6.70
CA GLY A 267 -33.18 1.96 7.02
C GLY A 267 -31.98 2.71 7.59
N VAL A 268 -32.15 4.02 7.77
CA VAL A 268 -31.07 4.96 8.08
C VAL A 268 -30.33 4.62 9.38
N ASN A 269 -31.04 4.21 10.42
CA ASN A 269 -30.42 3.88 11.72
C ASN A 269 -29.52 2.63 11.62
N ALA A 270 -29.94 1.60 10.90
CA ALA A 270 -29.15 0.39 10.67
C ALA A 270 -27.90 0.71 9.83
N SER A 271 -28.07 1.46 8.75
CA SER A 271 -26.98 1.93 7.90
C SER A 271 -25.93 2.73 8.68
N ALA A 272 -26.37 3.70 9.49
CA ALA A 272 -25.49 4.51 10.32
C ALA A 272 -24.73 3.64 11.35
N GLY A 273 -25.43 2.70 12.01
CA GLY A 273 -24.84 1.78 12.99
C GLY A 273 -23.77 0.89 12.36
N VAL A 274 -24.05 0.32 11.18
CA VAL A 274 -23.06 -0.50 10.42
C VAL A 274 -21.87 0.35 9.99
N GLY A 275 -22.09 1.56 9.49
CA GLY A 275 -21.01 2.46 9.07
C GLY A 275 -20.06 2.83 10.22
N VAL A 276 -20.60 3.09 11.42
CA VAL A 276 -19.77 3.33 12.62
C VAL A 276 -19.01 2.06 13.02
N SER A 277 -19.69 0.92 13.04
CA SER A 277 -19.08 -0.37 13.37
C SER A 277 -17.94 -0.73 12.41
N GLU A 278 -18.12 -0.49 11.10
CA GLU A 278 -17.10 -0.71 10.08
C GLU A 278 -15.84 0.12 10.34
N LYS A 279 -15.98 1.39 10.74
CA LYS A 279 -14.84 2.24 11.10
C LYS A 279 -14.07 1.70 12.30
N ILE A 280 -14.79 1.28 13.35
CA ILE A 280 -14.17 0.68 14.54
C ILE A 280 -13.48 -0.64 14.19
N CYS A 281 -14.15 -1.52 13.44
CA CYS A 281 -13.57 -2.76 12.96
C CYS A 281 -12.31 -2.50 12.12
N GLY A 282 -12.32 -1.49 11.24
CA GLY A 282 -11.17 -1.09 10.45
C GLY A 282 -9.92 -0.81 11.30
N PHE A 283 -10.06 -0.07 12.39
CA PHE A 283 -8.96 0.18 13.32
C PHE A 283 -8.47 -1.09 14.05
N ILE A 284 -9.39 -1.94 14.50
CA ILE A 284 -9.05 -3.21 15.17
C ILE A 284 -8.31 -4.14 14.18
N MET A 285 -8.75 -4.18 12.93
CA MET A 285 -8.16 -5.00 11.87
C MET A 285 -6.72 -4.59 11.51
N LEU A 286 -6.27 -3.36 11.83
CA LEU A 286 -4.87 -2.96 11.64
C LEU A 286 -3.90 -3.84 12.43
N VAL A 287 -4.28 -4.27 13.63
CA VAL A 287 -3.47 -5.18 14.45
C VAL A 287 -3.34 -6.52 13.74
N SER A 288 -4.46 -7.09 13.29
CA SER A 288 -4.46 -8.36 12.55
C SER A 288 -3.67 -8.27 11.25
N ALA A 289 -3.79 -7.18 10.51
CA ALA A 289 -3.04 -6.93 9.28
C ALA A 289 -1.53 -6.83 9.52
N ALA A 290 -1.11 -6.19 10.62
CA ALA A 290 0.29 -6.11 11.01
C ALA A 290 0.86 -7.50 11.34
N PHE A 291 0.12 -8.31 12.09
CA PHE A 291 0.52 -9.69 12.38
C PHE A 291 0.54 -10.55 11.12
N MET A 292 -0.45 -10.44 10.22
CA MET A 292 -0.48 -11.15 8.94
C MET A 292 0.78 -10.89 8.12
N GLN A 293 1.15 -9.62 7.94
CA GLN A 293 2.36 -9.23 7.21
C GLN A 293 3.64 -9.73 7.89
N SER A 294 3.67 -9.71 9.23
CA SER A 294 4.80 -10.20 10.02
C SER A 294 4.95 -11.71 9.94
N MET A 295 3.85 -12.43 10.03
CA MET A 295 3.80 -13.89 9.87
C MET A 295 4.19 -14.31 8.46
N ALA A 296 3.81 -13.56 7.43
CA ALA A 296 4.23 -13.84 6.06
C ALA A 296 5.75 -13.80 5.92
N ALA A 297 6.42 -12.79 6.48
CA ALA A 297 7.87 -12.67 6.47
C ALA A 297 8.55 -13.76 7.33
N PHE A 298 8.04 -13.98 8.54
CA PHE A 298 8.53 -14.99 9.48
C PHE A 298 8.46 -16.40 8.89
N THR A 299 7.28 -16.82 8.44
CA THR A 299 7.06 -18.15 7.87
C THR A 299 7.87 -18.34 6.60
N ALA A 300 7.98 -17.31 5.76
CA ALA A 300 8.79 -17.39 4.55
C ALA A 300 10.26 -17.70 4.85
N GLN A 301 10.89 -16.99 5.79
CA GLN A 301 12.28 -17.21 6.15
C GLN A 301 12.49 -18.58 6.81
N ASN A 302 11.60 -18.99 7.73
CA ASN A 302 11.70 -20.30 8.40
C ASN A 302 11.47 -21.46 7.43
N LYS A 303 10.50 -21.36 6.51
CA LYS A 303 10.31 -22.33 5.43
C LYS A 303 11.53 -22.42 4.54
N GLY A 304 12.14 -21.28 4.22
CA GLY A 304 13.39 -21.26 3.47
C GLY A 304 14.53 -21.96 4.19
N ALA A 305 14.64 -21.80 5.51
CA ALA A 305 15.65 -22.44 6.35
C ALA A 305 15.36 -23.92 6.67
N GLY A 306 14.27 -24.50 6.20
CA GLY A 306 13.87 -25.88 6.52
C GLY A 306 13.42 -26.06 7.98
N ARG A 307 12.99 -24.99 8.64
CA ARG A 307 12.54 -24.96 10.05
C ARG A 307 11.01 -24.78 10.10
N MET A 308 10.29 -25.82 9.75
CA MET A 308 8.82 -25.88 9.87
C MET A 308 8.43 -27.14 10.61
#